data_9b34dbd9783a587b4474ba55e9ab6064
#
_entry.id   9b34dbd9783a587b4474ba55e9ab6064
#
_cell.length_a   1.000
_cell.length_b   1.000
_cell.length_c   1.000
_cell.angle_alpha   90.00
_cell.angle_beta   90.00
_cell.angle_gamma   90.00
#
_symmetry.space_group_name_H-M   'P 1'
#
loop_
_entity.id
_entity.type
_entity.pdbx_description
1 polymer ?
#
loop_
_entity_poly.entity_id
_entity_poly.type
_entity_poly.pdbx_seq_one_letter_code
_entity_poly.pdbx_strand_id
1 'polypeptide(L)'
;MPIDIDEKNLKHGVLGLVVALVEIIKDALRLQAMRRMEGGSLTEEEIDRLGRALMDLDNAIEEMKKEQGITESVKSVRDGLDDIVDDVINKIINPGEWEKTVNREQ
;
A
#
# COMPACT_ATOMS: atom_id res chain seq x y z
N MET A 1 -18.34 -22.53 -10.59
CA MET A 1 -17.03 -23.08 -10.83
C MET A 1 -16.25 -23.26 -9.54
N PRO A 2 -15.83 -24.48 -9.23
CA PRO A 2 -15.09 -24.68 -8.00
C PRO A 2 -13.74 -23.98 -8.07
N ILE A 3 -13.45 -23.21 -7.08
CA ILE A 3 -12.13 -22.58 -6.95
C ILE A 3 -11.22 -23.61 -6.34
N ASP A 4 -10.19 -23.99 -7.08
CA ASP A 4 -9.16 -24.90 -6.56
C ASP A 4 -8.34 -24.17 -5.53
N ILE A 5 -8.75 -24.23 -4.29
CA ILE A 5 -8.00 -23.66 -3.19
C ILE A 5 -7.14 -24.78 -2.60
N ASP A 6 -5.90 -24.86 -3.06
CA ASP A 6 -4.94 -25.75 -2.43
C ASP A 6 -4.09 -24.95 -1.44
N GLU A 7 -3.32 -25.65 -0.62
CA GLU A 7 -2.51 -25.03 0.42
C GLU A 7 -1.49 -24.05 -0.15
N LYS A 8 -0.91 -24.38 -1.31
CA LYS A 8 0.11 -23.55 -1.95
C LYS A 8 -0.50 -22.24 -2.47
N ASN A 9 -1.66 -22.31 -3.11
CA ASN A 9 -2.35 -21.14 -3.61
C ASN A 9 -2.83 -20.24 -2.48
N LEU A 10 -3.26 -20.84 -1.38
CA LEU A 10 -3.69 -20.09 -0.20
C LEU A 10 -2.51 -19.34 0.42
N LYS A 11 -1.37 -19.99 0.56
CA LYS A 11 -0.16 -19.34 1.08
C LYS A 11 0.29 -18.19 0.21
N HIS A 12 0.29 -18.37 -1.10
CA HIS A 12 0.65 -17.32 -2.05
C HIS A 12 -0.31 -16.14 -1.97
N GLY A 13 -1.62 -16.42 -1.85
CA GLY A 13 -2.63 -15.37 -1.72
C GLY A 13 -2.45 -14.56 -0.44
N VAL A 14 -2.20 -15.22 0.68
CA VAL A 14 -1.97 -14.56 1.96
C VAL A 14 -0.69 -13.73 1.93
N LEU A 15 0.40 -14.31 1.42
CA LEU A 15 1.66 -13.59 1.29
C LEU A 15 1.51 -12.38 0.36
N GLY A 16 0.80 -12.55 -0.75
CA GLY A 16 0.54 -11.46 -1.68
C GLY A 16 -0.20 -10.31 -1.01
N LEU A 17 -1.20 -10.63 -0.20
CA LEU A 17 -1.96 -9.62 0.54
C LEU A 17 -1.08 -8.90 1.56
N VAL A 18 -0.30 -9.65 2.35
CA VAL A 18 0.58 -9.05 3.36
C VAL A 18 1.60 -8.12 2.72
N VAL A 19 2.26 -8.57 1.64
CA VAL A 19 3.26 -7.76 0.96
C VAL A 19 2.64 -6.53 0.32
N ALA A 20 1.44 -6.66 -0.27
CA ALA A 20 0.74 -5.51 -0.84
C ALA A 20 0.42 -4.46 0.22
N LEU A 21 -0.01 -4.90 1.42
CA LEU A 21 -0.25 -3.99 2.54
C LEU A 21 1.03 -3.30 2.99
N VAL A 22 2.14 -4.02 3.06
CA VAL A 22 3.44 -3.44 3.41
C VAL A 22 3.85 -2.39 2.38
N GLU A 23 3.62 -2.64 1.10
CA GLU A 23 3.91 -1.66 0.04
C GLU A 23 3.09 -0.39 0.21
N ILE A 24 1.81 -0.52 0.54
CA ILE A 24 0.93 0.63 0.76
C ILE A 24 1.40 1.43 1.97
N ILE A 25 1.77 0.76 3.06
CA ILE A 25 2.30 1.42 4.25
C ILE A 25 3.59 2.15 3.92
N LYS A 26 4.47 1.53 3.16
CA LYS A 26 5.72 2.15 2.71
C LYS A 26 5.44 3.42 1.89
N ASP A 27 4.49 3.36 0.98
CA ASP A 27 4.12 4.52 0.17
C ASP A 27 3.58 5.65 1.03
N ALA A 28 2.79 5.33 2.05
CA ALA A 28 2.26 6.32 3.00
C ALA A 28 3.38 6.97 3.81
N LEU A 29 4.35 6.17 4.25
CA LEU A 29 5.51 6.68 4.99
C LEU A 29 6.36 7.61 4.11
N ARG A 30 6.55 7.24 2.85
CA ARG A 30 7.27 8.08 1.89
C ARG A 30 6.57 9.41 1.71
N LEU A 31 5.26 9.40 1.57
CA LEU A 31 4.49 10.63 1.39
C LEU A 31 4.58 11.54 2.62
N GLN A 32 4.50 10.97 3.82
CA GLN A 32 4.66 11.73 5.06
C GLN A 32 6.06 12.32 5.19
N ALA A 33 7.08 11.54 4.80
CA ALA A 33 8.46 12.01 4.80
C ALA A 33 8.63 13.22 3.88
N MET A 34 8.06 13.15 2.68
CA MET A 34 8.10 14.26 1.73
C MET A 34 7.44 15.51 2.29
N ARG A 35 6.30 15.37 2.95
CA ARG A 35 5.61 16.49 3.57
C ARG A 35 6.45 17.13 4.68
N ARG A 36 7.11 16.32 5.48
CA ARG A 36 7.99 16.83 6.55
C ARG A 36 9.21 17.54 5.99
N MET A 37 9.75 17.05 4.87
CA MET A 37 10.85 17.70 4.17
C MET A 37 10.45 19.08 3.68
N GLU A 38 9.27 19.17 3.05
CA GLU A 38 8.73 20.44 2.55
C GLU A 38 8.49 21.44 3.69
N GLY A 39 8.05 20.95 4.83
CA GLY A 39 7.80 21.77 6.01
C GLY A 39 9.06 22.15 6.78
N GLY A 40 10.23 21.64 6.40
CA GLY A 40 11.49 21.93 7.05
C GLY A 40 11.65 21.31 8.43
N SER A 41 10.87 20.31 8.76
CA SER A 41 10.90 19.68 10.09
C SER A 41 11.92 18.56 10.22
N LEU A 42 12.64 18.21 9.14
CA LEU A 42 13.68 17.18 9.14
C LEU A 42 15.04 17.80 8.82
N THR A 43 16.08 17.34 9.51
CA THR A 43 17.45 17.70 9.19
C THR A 43 17.91 16.94 7.95
N GLU A 44 18.99 17.41 7.32
CA GLU A 44 19.57 16.71 6.16
C GLU A 44 19.99 15.29 6.51
N GLU A 45 20.53 15.10 7.71
CA GLU A 45 20.93 13.79 8.19
C GLU A 45 19.72 12.84 8.35
N GLU A 46 18.63 13.36 8.90
CA GLU A 46 17.40 12.61 9.04
C GLU A 46 16.80 12.23 7.69
N ILE A 47 16.80 13.16 6.73
CA ILE A 47 16.34 12.92 5.36
C ILE A 47 17.14 11.80 4.70
N ASP A 48 18.46 11.85 4.82
CA ASP A 48 19.35 10.86 4.24
C ASP A 48 19.11 9.47 4.84
N ARG A 49 18.98 9.41 6.15
CA ARG A 49 18.75 8.18 6.89
C ARG A 49 17.40 7.55 6.52
N LEU A 50 16.36 8.39 6.45
CA LEU A 50 15.02 7.93 6.09
C LEU A 50 14.98 7.43 4.64
N GLY A 51 15.63 8.15 3.73
CA GLY A 51 15.73 7.75 2.33
C GLY A 51 16.38 6.39 2.16
N ARG A 52 17.47 6.14 2.88
CA ARG A 52 18.14 4.84 2.84
C ARG A 52 17.25 3.73 3.39
N ALA A 53 16.56 4.00 4.49
CA ALA A 53 15.67 3.02 5.10
C ALA A 53 14.53 2.63 4.13
N LEU A 54 13.94 3.61 3.45
CA LEU A 54 12.88 3.35 2.48
C LEU A 54 13.41 2.57 1.28
N MET A 55 14.62 2.88 0.84
CA MET A 55 15.26 2.19 -0.28
C MET A 55 15.57 0.74 0.09
N ASP A 56 16.08 0.51 1.29
CA ASP A 56 16.36 -0.83 1.78
C ASP A 56 15.07 -1.65 1.89
N LEU A 57 14.00 -1.03 2.34
CA LEU A 57 12.69 -1.67 2.43
C LEU A 57 12.17 -2.06 1.05
N ASP A 58 12.29 -1.16 0.06
CA ASP A 58 11.94 -1.46 -1.33
C ASP A 58 12.67 -2.67 -1.86
N ASN A 59 13.98 -2.71 -1.64
CA ASN A 59 14.83 -3.81 -2.10
C ASN A 59 14.43 -5.13 -1.44
N ALA A 60 14.18 -5.09 -0.14
CA ALA A 60 13.76 -6.27 0.61
C ALA A 60 12.42 -6.81 0.10
N ILE A 61 11.48 -5.93 -0.18
CA ILE A 61 10.17 -6.30 -0.70
C ILE A 61 10.30 -6.94 -2.09
N GLU A 62 11.11 -6.33 -2.98
CA GLU A 62 11.33 -6.87 -4.32
C GLU A 62 11.99 -8.24 -4.29
N GLU A 63 12.99 -8.43 -3.43
CA GLU A 63 13.63 -9.72 -3.25
C GLU A 63 12.66 -10.77 -2.76
N MET A 64 11.85 -10.41 -1.77
CA MET A 64 10.85 -11.32 -1.20
C MET A 64 9.83 -11.74 -2.25
N LYS A 65 9.37 -10.81 -3.08
CA LYS A 65 8.42 -11.12 -4.14
C LYS A 65 9.00 -12.12 -5.14
N LYS A 66 10.25 -11.93 -5.49
CA LYS A 66 10.93 -12.84 -6.42
C LYS A 66 11.17 -14.23 -5.81
N GLU A 67 11.67 -14.25 -4.59
CA GLU A 67 11.98 -15.50 -3.90
C GLU A 67 10.74 -16.35 -3.65
N GLN A 68 9.64 -15.71 -3.31
CA GLN A 68 8.38 -16.41 -3.04
C GLN A 68 7.52 -16.61 -4.29
N GLY A 69 7.92 -16.06 -5.43
CA GLY A 69 7.17 -16.18 -6.66
C GLY A 69 5.80 -15.53 -6.60
N ILE A 70 5.66 -14.42 -5.88
CA ILE A 70 4.37 -13.77 -5.65
C ILE A 70 4.25 -12.40 -6.29
N THR A 71 5.13 -12.07 -7.22
CA THR A 71 5.12 -10.75 -7.88
C THR A 71 3.76 -10.42 -8.49
N GLU A 72 3.17 -11.38 -9.22
CA GLU A 72 1.88 -11.18 -9.85
C GLU A 72 0.73 -11.13 -8.84
N SER A 73 0.80 -11.97 -7.82
CA SER A 73 -0.20 -11.98 -6.75
C SER A 73 -0.23 -10.63 -6.04
N VAL A 74 0.94 -10.08 -5.71
CA VAL A 74 1.05 -8.77 -5.07
C VAL A 74 0.47 -7.68 -5.96
N LYS A 75 0.81 -7.71 -7.25
CA LYS A 75 0.31 -6.72 -8.19
C LYS A 75 -1.21 -6.76 -8.29
N SER A 76 -1.78 -7.95 -8.39
CA SER A 76 -3.22 -8.14 -8.49
C SER A 76 -3.94 -7.62 -7.25
N VAL A 77 -3.44 -7.97 -6.07
CA VAL A 77 -4.01 -7.48 -4.80
C VAL A 77 -3.85 -5.97 -4.69
N ARG A 78 -2.68 -5.45 -5.07
CA ARG A 78 -2.38 -4.02 -5.02
C ARG A 78 -3.34 -3.22 -5.90
N ASP A 79 -3.60 -3.68 -7.11
CA ASP A 79 -4.51 -3.01 -8.03
C ASP A 79 -5.92 -2.94 -7.42
N GLY A 80 -6.38 -4.03 -6.81
CA GLY A 80 -7.68 -4.05 -6.15
C GLY A 80 -7.76 -3.13 -4.94
N LEU A 81 -6.69 -3.11 -4.13
CA LEU A 81 -6.63 -2.25 -2.95
C LEU A 81 -6.51 -0.77 -3.33
N ASP A 82 -5.79 -0.45 -4.38
CA ASP A 82 -5.64 0.93 -4.85
C ASP A 82 -7.00 1.53 -5.23
N ASP A 83 -7.87 0.75 -5.85
CA ASP A 83 -9.23 1.19 -6.17
C ASP A 83 -10.01 1.53 -4.90
N ILE A 84 -9.89 0.71 -3.86
CA ILE A 84 -10.56 0.93 -2.58
C ILE A 84 -9.98 2.14 -1.87
N VAL A 85 -8.66 2.26 -1.85
CA VAL A 85 -7.95 3.37 -1.19
C VAL A 85 -8.33 4.70 -1.86
N ASP A 86 -8.34 4.72 -3.19
CA ASP A 86 -8.71 5.92 -3.94
C ASP A 86 -10.14 6.36 -3.62
N ASP A 87 -11.06 5.42 -3.52
CA ASP A 87 -12.45 5.71 -3.19
C ASP A 87 -12.58 6.27 -1.77
N VAL A 88 -11.88 5.69 -0.81
CA VAL A 88 -11.89 6.16 0.59
C VAL A 88 -11.28 7.54 0.70
N ILE A 89 -10.13 7.77 0.05
CA ILE A 89 -9.46 9.07 0.06
C ILE A 89 -10.38 10.15 -0.56
N ASN A 90 -11.02 9.82 -1.67
CA ASN A 90 -11.93 10.75 -2.32
C ASN A 90 -13.09 11.15 -1.40
N LYS A 91 -13.65 10.20 -0.67
CA LYS A 91 -14.72 10.47 0.29
C LYS A 91 -14.26 11.33 1.46
N ILE A 92 -13.02 11.14 1.93
CA ILE A 92 -12.46 11.94 3.01
C ILE A 92 -12.20 13.37 2.57
N ILE A 93 -11.69 13.54 1.35
CA ILE A 93 -11.35 14.87 0.81
C ILE A 93 -12.61 15.65 0.39
N ASN A 94 -13.66 14.94 -0.04
CA ASN A 94 -14.90 15.53 -0.52
C ASN A 94 -16.06 15.21 0.42
N PRO A 95 -16.19 15.94 1.55
CA PRO A 95 -17.27 15.68 2.52
C PRO A 95 -18.68 15.76 1.91
N GLY A 96 -18.87 16.63 0.93
CA GLY A 96 -20.16 16.75 0.26
C GLY A 96 -20.58 15.47 -0.45
N GLU A 97 -19.62 14.76 -1.02
CA GLU A 97 -19.88 13.50 -1.69
C GLU A 97 -20.23 12.40 -0.69
N TRP A 98 -19.54 12.41 0.45
CA TRP A 98 -19.83 11.48 1.53
C TRP A 98 -21.24 11.71 2.10
N GLU A 99 -21.65 12.95 2.30
CA GLU A 99 -22.99 13.28 2.75
C GLU A 99 -24.07 12.77 1.79
N LYS A 100 -23.83 12.88 0.50
CA LYS A 100 -24.73 12.34 -0.52
C LYS A 100 -24.87 10.82 -0.39
N THR A 101 -23.78 10.13 -0.12
CA THR A 101 -23.79 8.68 0.04
C THR A 101 -24.59 8.27 1.28
N VAL A 102 -24.38 8.97 2.39
CA VAL A 102 -25.12 8.71 3.64
C VAL A 102 -26.61 8.99 3.45
N ASN A 103 -26.95 10.08 2.81
CA ASN A 103 -28.35 10.46 2.58
C ASN A 103 -29.08 9.47 1.68
N ARG A 104 -28.38 8.83 0.75
CA ARG A 104 -28.99 7.82 -0.12
C ARG A 104 -29.35 6.54 0.62
N GLU A 105 -28.64 6.23 1.70
CA GLU A 105 -28.88 5.03 2.48
C GLU A 105 -30.05 5.20 3.46
N GLN A 106 -30.49 6.41 3.67
CA GLN A 106 -31.66 6.70 4.48
C GLN A 106 -32.93 6.68 3.64
#